data_a6788ffa43de81bab1d861f70eedeea6
#
_entry.id   a6788ffa43de81bab1d861f70eedeea6
#
_cell.length_a   1.000
_cell.length_b   1.000
_cell.length_c   1.000
_cell.angle_alpha   90.00
_cell.angle_beta   90.00
_cell.angle_gamma   90.00
#
_symmetry.space_group_name_H-M   'P 1'
#
loop_
_entity.id
_entity.type
_entity.pdbx_description
1 polymer ?
#
loop_
_entity_poly.entity_id
_entity_poly.type
_entity_poly.pdbx_seq_one_letter_code
_entity_poly.pdbx_strand_id
1 'polypeptide(L)'
;MKFTNIIKQVALSLLLMNTACKTDQKDVLLSAEEIQRESAKVNAFFEKQFQQSLDSKPMYQTYLGIKKDADKWDDLSDAFLDKELALTKEALNWINDSVNIQALDKSTKLSYDLFKQNLENTIADDTYRLYTYPVNQMHGAQAEIPAFLINMHQISDKKDAENYISRLKGIKPMFEELSENLKKRQKAGIMIPKFVFAKVLEDSRNLIKGQPFDTSNKKSTLLNDFKSKISKLEISEDGKNQLIDSAKKALKNHVLAGYTTLINTLEEQEKVASTDDGAWKFANGEAFYNNALQRTTTTNLTAEEIHKIGLAEVERIHGDMKEIMNKVDFKGSLQEFFQFMKTDKQFYFGATEEGRKEYMDKAAEIINTMKGRLDELFITKPKADLQVKAVEAFREKSAGKAFYQQPAIDGSRPGTYYANMYDMASMPSYQMEALAYHEGIPGHHMQIAIAQELKDIPMFRKFGRYTAYVEGWGLYSEFIPKEMGFYSDPYSDFGRLAMELWRACRLVVDTGIHANKWTREEGIKYYTDNTPNAEADAIKMVERHIVMPGQATAYKIGMIKIIELREKAKKVLGEKFDIRKFHDVVLTNGPLPLDILENLVDEYIASMS
;
A
#
# COMPACT_ATOMS: atom_id res chain seq x y z
N MET A 1 -7.49 -12.79 -85.77
CA MET A 1 -6.11 -13.19 -85.36
C MET A 1 -5.27 -11.97 -84.93
N LYS A 2 -5.71 -11.11 -84.04
CA LYS A 2 -4.89 -9.97 -83.53
C LYS A 2 -5.20 -9.62 -82.01
N PHE A 3 -5.98 -10.40 -81.35
CA PHE A 3 -6.33 -10.13 -79.90
C PHE A 3 -5.60 -11.04 -78.90
N THR A 4 -4.93 -12.11 -79.40
CA THR A 4 -4.31 -13.11 -78.49
C THR A 4 -2.86 -12.80 -78.12
N ASN A 5 -2.18 -11.87 -78.86
CA ASN A 5 -0.78 -11.54 -78.58
C ASN A 5 -0.58 -10.37 -77.57
N ILE A 6 -1.62 -9.57 -77.31
CA ILE A 6 -1.52 -8.46 -76.33
C ILE A 6 -1.66 -8.99 -74.92
N ILE A 7 -2.46 -10.03 -74.68
CA ILE A 7 -2.66 -10.63 -73.36
C ILE A 7 -1.42 -11.39 -72.87
N LYS A 8 -0.61 -11.94 -73.75
CA LYS A 8 0.63 -12.65 -73.35
C LYS A 8 1.80 -11.71 -73.01
N GLN A 9 1.85 -10.51 -73.55
CA GLN A 9 2.88 -9.53 -73.20
C GLN A 9 2.57 -8.77 -71.89
N VAL A 10 1.30 -8.56 -71.54
CA VAL A 10 0.89 -7.95 -70.26
C VAL A 10 1.02 -8.95 -69.13
N ALA A 11 0.77 -10.24 -69.32
CA ALA A 11 0.98 -11.30 -68.36
C ALA A 11 2.45 -11.55 -68.02
N LEU A 12 3.37 -11.35 -68.92
CA LEU A 12 4.83 -11.53 -68.74
C LEU A 12 5.45 -10.31 -68.05
N SER A 13 4.89 -9.11 -68.21
CA SER A 13 5.35 -7.89 -67.53
C SER A 13 4.82 -7.81 -66.05
N LEU A 14 3.70 -8.46 -65.74
CA LEU A 14 3.18 -8.57 -64.36
C LEU A 14 3.84 -9.69 -63.55
N LEU A 15 4.47 -10.67 -64.17
CA LEU A 15 5.23 -11.71 -63.47
C LEU A 15 6.68 -11.30 -63.14
N LEU A 16 7.20 -10.24 -63.75
CA LEU A 16 8.55 -9.73 -63.50
C LEU A 16 8.57 -8.58 -62.45
N MET A 17 7.40 -8.08 -62.04
CA MET A 17 7.30 -7.05 -60.98
C MET A 17 6.99 -7.61 -59.57
N ASN A 18 6.76 -8.91 -59.41
CA ASN A 18 6.52 -9.54 -58.12
C ASN A 18 7.75 -10.25 -57.52
N THR A 19 8.95 -10.07 -58.08
CA THR A 19 10.17 -10.65 -57.53
C THR A 19 11.20 -9.63 -57.02
N ALA A 20 10.80 -8.38 -56.90
CA ALA A 20 11.66 -7.37 -56.28
C ALA A 20 10.91 -6.74 -55.09
N CYS A 21 11.24 -7.20 -53.93
CA CYS A 21 11.16 -6.67 -52.55
C CYS A 21 10.56 -7.68 -51.57
N LYS A 22 11.15 -8.87 -51.50
CA LYS A 22 11.43 -9.43 -50.20
C LYS A 22 12.77 -8.83 -49.76
N THR A 23 12.75 -7.66 -49.18
CA THR A 23 13.80 -7.29 -48.25
C THR A 23 13.72 -8.32 -47.14
N ASP A 24 14.63 -9.28 -47.12
CA ASP A 24 15.02 -9.96 -45.93
C ASP A 24 15.36 -8.85 -44.92
N GLN A 25 14.42 -8.52 -44.01
CA GLN A 25 14.81 -7.96 -42.74
C GLN A 25 15.68 -9.05 -42.10
N LYS A 26 16.99 -9.01 -42.39
CA LYS A 26 17.96 -9.64 -41.52
C LYS A 26 17.66 -9.04 -40.15
N ASP A 27 17.19 -9.84 -39.23
CA ASP A 27 17.24 -9.49 -37.81
C ASP A 27 18.70 -9.09 -37.56
N VAL A 28 18.94 -7.79 -37.47
CA VAL A 28 20.26 -7.26 -37.14
C VAL A 28 20.45 -7.68 -35.69
N LEU A 29 21.18 -8.76 -35.48
CA LEU A 29 21.58 -9.20 -34.15
C LEU A 29 22.36 -8.05 -33.52
N LEU A 30 21.74 -7.35 -32.60
CA LEU A 30 22.36 -6.27 -31.86
C LEU A 30 23.57 -6.83 -31.08
N SER A 31 24.65 -6.09 -31.07
CA SER A 31 25.85 -6.50 -30.33
C SER A 31 25.61 -6.34 -28.82
N ALA A 32 26.34 -7.12 -28.02
CA ALA A 32 26.29 -7.00 -26.56
C ALA A 32 26.67 -5.58 -26.11
N GLU A 33 27.56 -4.90 -26.81
CA GLU A 33 27.98 -3.51 -26.54
C GLU A 33 26.84 -2.51 -26.79
N GLU A 34 26.07 -2.71 -27.87
CA GLU A 34 24.88 -1.87 -28.14
C GLU A 34 23.81 -2.02 -27.06
N ILE A 35 23.53 -3.27 -26.67
CA ILE A 35 22.58 -3.57 -25.58
C ILE A 35 23.04 -2.93 -24.26
N GLN A 36 24.32 -3.10 -23.91
CA GLN A 36 24.88 -2.52 -22.70
C GLN A 36 24.81 -0.98 -22.71
N ARG A 37 25.17 -0.35 -23.83
CA ARG A 37 25.14 1.12 -23.97
C ARG A 37 23.73 1.68 -23.86
N GLU A 38 22.76 1.07 -24.55
CA GLU A 38 21.37 1.54 -24.51
C GLU A 38 20.75 1.32 -23.13
N SER A 39 20.97 0.16 -22.52
CA SER A 39 20.51 -0.14 -21.16
C SER A 39 21.10 0.83 -20.13
N ALA A 40 22.39 1.13 -20.22
CA ALA A 40 23.04 2.11 -19.34
C ALA A 40 22.45 3.52 -19.51
N LYS A 41 22.17 3.96 -20.75
CA LYS A 41 21.51 5.25 -21.05
C LYS A 41 20.14 5.33 -20.40
N VAL A 42 19.32 4.29 -20.53
CA VAL A 42 17.95 4.25 -20.02
C VAL A 42 17.94 4.17 -18.49
N ASN A 43 18.80 3.37 -17.87
CA ASN A 43 18.93 3.31 -16.42
C ASN A 43 19.40 4.66 -15.82
N ALA A 44 20.35 5.35 -16.48
CA ALA A 44 20.76 6.69 -16.07
C ALA A 44 19.59 7.70 -16.13
N PHE A 45 18.71 7.58 -17.11
CA PHE A 45 17.49 8.39 -17.17
C PHE A 45 16.55 8.10 -16.00
N PHE A 46 16.31 6.84 -15.65
CA PHE A 46 15.46 6.48 -14.50
C PHE A 46 16.00 7.05 -13.19
N GLU A 47 17.30 6.95 -12.94
CA GLU A 47 17.92 7.52 -11.74
C GLU A 47 17.78 9.05 -11.71
N LYS A 48 17.96 9.73 -12.86
CA LYS A 48 17.73 11.18 -12.97
C LYS A 48 16.28 11.55 -12.62
N GLN A 49 15.31 10.81 -13.15
CA GLN A 49 13.88 11.05 -12.87
C GLN A 49 13.55 10.82 -11.39
N PHE A 50 14.07 9.74 -10.80
CA PHE A 50 13.91 9.46 -9.37
C PHE A 50 14.47 10.59 -8.51
N GLN A 51 15.70 11.05 -8.81
CA GLN A 51 16.33 12.15 -8.09
C GLN A 51 15.55 13.47 -8.23
N GLN A 52 15.07 13.78 -9.43
CA GLN A 52 14.25 14.96 -9.69
C GLN A 52 12.94 14.93 -8.89
N SER A 53 12.25 13.78 -8.85
CA SER A 53 11.06 13.60 -8.02
C SER A 53 11.36 13.69 -6.53
N LEU A 54 12.50 13.18 -6.09
CA LEU A 54 12.94 13.26 -4.70
C LEU A 54 13.24 14.71 -4.29
N ASP A 55 13.88 15.48 -5.16
CA ASP A 55 14.23 16.88 -4.91
C ASP A 55 13.00 17.78 -4.77
N SER A 56 11.85 17.40 -5.33
CA SER A 56 10.59 18.14 -5.22
C SER A 56 9.75 17.75 -3.99
N LYS A 57 10.16 16.73 -3.20
CA LYS A 57 9.36 16.14 -2.10
C LYS A 57 10.12 16.12 -0.77
N PRO A 58 10.18 17.23 -0.02
CA PRO A 58 10.87 17.34 1.27
C PRO A 58 10.44 16.31 2.32
N MET A 59 9.14 15.94 2.34
CA MET A 59 8.64 14.91 3.26
C MET A 59 9.21 13.53 2.90
N TYR A 60 9.26 13.19 1.61
CA TYR A 60 9.83 11.94 1.17
C TYR A 60 11.34 11.85 1.40
N GLN A 61 12.08 12.97 1.22
CA GLN A 61 13.50 13.06 1.61
C GLN A 61 13.67 12.70 3.09
N THR A 62 12.89 13.31 3.98
CA THR A 62 12.94 13.02 5.43
C THR A 62 12.60 11.56 5.73
N TYR A 63 11.61 10.98 5.04
CA TYR A 63 11.26 9.56 5.17
C TYR A 63 12.44 8.64 4.83
N LEU A 64 13.24 8.99 3.83
CA LEU A 64 14.45 8.27 3.44
C LEU A 64 15.70 8.62 4.30
N GLY A 65 15.58 9.51 5.29
CA GLY A 65 16.68 9.96 6.13
C GLY A 65 17.56 11.06 5.51
N ILE A 66 17.13 11.66 4.40
CA ILE A 66 17.84 12.74 3.70
C ILE A 66 17.45 14.08 4.33
N LYS A 67 18.44 14.86 4.79
CA LYS A 67 18.24 16.11 5.53
C LYS A 67 18.29 17.38 4.66
N LYS A 68 18.32 17.27 3.33
CA LYS A 68 18.50 18.40 2.40
C LYS A 68 17.47 19.51 2.60
N ASP A 69 16.19 19.16 2.63
CA ASP A 69 15.07 20.10 2.77
C ASP A 69 14.24 19.80 4.04
N ALA A 70 14.93 19.44 5.13
CA ALA A 70 14.30 19.01 6.39
C ALA A 70 13.51 20.12 7.11
N ASP A 71 13.61 21.36 6.68
CA ASP A 71 12.86 22.52 7.17
C ASP A 71 11.58 22.81 6.38
N LYS A 72 11.32 22.09 5.27
CA LYS A 72 10.22 22.34 4.33
C LYS A 72 9.15 21.26 4.38
N TRP A 73 7.98 21.62 3.87
CA TRP A 73 6.88 20.71 3.54
C TRP A 73 6.78 20.53 2.03
N ASP A 74 6.06 19.50 1.60
CA ASP A 74 5.69 19.33 0.20
C ASP A 74 4.74 20.45 -0.23
N ASP A 75 4.85 20.88 -1.49
CA ASP A 75 3.97 21.89 -2.08
C ASP A 75 2.65 21.22 -2.52
N LEU A 76 1.52 21.75 -2.05
CA LEU A 76 0.17 21.25 -2.35
C LEU A 76 -0.56 22.10 -3.41
N SER A 77 0.10 23.09 -4.00
CA SER A 77 -0.50 24.02 -4.95
C SER A 77 -0.82 23.37 -6.31
N ASP A 78 -1.85 23.84 -6.96
CA ASP A 78 -2.16 23.43 -8.34
C ASP A 78 -1.01 23.71 -9.30
N ALA A 79 -0.29 24.83 -9.11
CA ALA A 79 0.86 25.18 -9.94
C ALA A 79 1.99 24.14 -9.85
N PHE A 80 2.21 23.60 -8.64
CA PHE A 80 3.14 22.50 -8.45
C PHE A 80 2.66 21.22 -9.13
N LEU A 81 1.40 20.85 -8.96
CA LEU A 81 0.80 19.65 -9.59
C LEU A 81 0.84 19.75 -11.12
N ASP A 82 0.55 20.92 -11.69
CA ASP A 82 0.63 21.14 -13.15
C ASP A 82 2.07 21.03 -13.68
N LYS A 83 3.05 21.53 -12.90
CA LYS A 83 4.47 21.35 -13.23
C LYS A 83 4.90 19.89 -13.19
N GLU A 84 4.53 19.14 -12.15
CA GLU A 84 4.84 17.70 -12.05
C GLU A 84 4.20 16.92 -13.20
N LEU A 85 2.95 17.24 -13.59
CA LEU A 85 2.29 16.65 -14.74
C LEU A 85 3.02 16.95 -16.06
N ALA A 86 3.51 18.18 -16.24
CA ALA A 86 4.29 18.55 -17.44
C ALA A 86 5.59 17.75 -17.50
N LEU A 87 6.33 17.63 -16.40
CA LEU A 87 7.54 16.82 -16.31
C LEU A 87 7.26 15.32 -16.58
N THR A 88 6.13 14.82 -16.09
CA THR A 88 5.69 13.43 -16.36
C THR A 88 5.45 13.20 -17.86
N LYS A 89 4.80 14.15 -18.55
CA LYS A 89 4.59 14.10 -20.01
C LYS A 89 5.91 14.19 -20.80
N GLU A 90 6.82 15.05 -20.37
CA GLU A 90 8.16 15.14 -20.96
C GLU A 90 8.95 13.82 -20.82
N ALA A 91 8.88 13.20 -19.64
CA ALA A 91 9.51 11.91 -19.40
C ALA A 91 8.91 10.81 -20.29
N LEU A 92 7.58 10.77 -20.45
CA LEU A 92 6.91 9.81 -21.33
C LEU A 92 7.34 10.01 -22.81
N ASN A 93 7.38 11.24 -23.27
CA ASN A 93 7.85 11.55 -24.63
C ASN A 93 9.30 11.08 -24.82
N TRP A 94 10.18 11.37 -23.85
CA TRP A 94 11.57 10.95 -23.95
C TRP A 94 11.74 9.44 -24.08
N ILE A 95 11.03 8.63 -23.27
CA ILE A 95 11.15 7.17 -23.33
C ILE A 95 10.55 6.60 -24.61
N ASN A 96 9.49 7.21 -25.15
CA ASN A 96 8.90 6.76 -26.42
C ASN A 96 9.79 7.08 -27.63
N ASP A 97 10.42 8.27 -27.64
CA ASP A 97 11.12 8.77 -28.83
C ASP A 97 12.63 8.44 -28.82
N SER A 98 13.22 8.24 -27.63
CA SER A 98 14.67 8.15 -27.46
C SER A 98 15.18 6.75 -27.12
N VAL A 99 14.31 5.77 -26.87
CA VAL A 99 14.70 4.43 -26.42
C VAL A 99 14.52 3.39 -27.52
N ASN A 100 15.61 2.69 -27.85
CA ASN A 100 15.53 1.49 -28.68
C ASN A 100 15.22 0.26 -27.78
N ILE A 101 13.94 -0.08 -27.67
CA ILE A 101 13.45 -1.17 -26.80
C ILE A 101 14.10 -2.53 -27.16
N GLN A 102 14.42 -2.76 -28.46
CA GLN A 102 15.05 -4.00 -28.88
C GLN A 102 16.51 -4.11 -28.40
N ALA A 103 17.15 -3.00 -28.09
CA ALA A 103 18.51 -2.93 -27.58
C ALA A 103 18.57 -2.85 -26.02
N LEU A 104 17.52 -3.24 -25.32
CA LEU A 104 17.52 -3.30 -23.86
C LEU A 104 17.82 -4.72 -23.37
N ASP A 105 18.63 -4.84 -22.33
CA ASP A 105 18.70 -6.08 -21.56
C ASP A 105 17.37 -6.38 -20.85
N LYS A 106 17.18 -7.63 -20.42
CA LYS A 106 15.91 -8.09 -19.83
C LYS A 106 15.49 -7.27 -18.60
N SER A 107 16.43 -6.91 -17.73
CA SER A 107 16.13 -6.14 -16.51
C SER A 107 15.74 -4.70 -16.83
N THR A 108 16.46 -4.07 -17.78
CA THR A 108 16.18 -2.70 -18.21
C THR A 108 14.88 -2.62 -19.00
N LYS A 109 14.54 -3.66 -19.80
CA LYS A 109 13.24 -3.73 -20.50
C LYS A 109 12.08 -3.79 -19.50
N LEU A 110 12.18 -4.64 -18.47
CA LEU A 110 11.17 -4.67 -17.41
C LEU A 110 11.07 -3.31 -16.68
N SER A 111 12.19 -2.65 -16.43
CA SER A 111 12.19 -1.30 -15.84
C SER A 111 11.53 -0.28 -16.76
N TYR A 112 11.75 -0.37 -18.08
CA TYR A 112 11.11 0.47 -19.09
C TYR A 112 9.59 0.29 -19.08
N ASP A 113 9.10 -0.96 -19.08
CA ASP A 113 7.66 -1.26 -19.10
C ASP A 113 6.98 -0.73 -17.83
N LEU A 114 7.58 -0.95 -16.66
CA LEU A 114 7.09 -0.44 -15.38
C LEU A 114 7.08 1.09 -15.32
N PHE A 115 8.16 1.72 -15.78
CA PHE A 115 8.29 3.18 -15.74
C PHE A 115 7.29 3.84 -16.67
N LYS A 116 7.15 3.32 -17.90
CA LYS A 116 6.19 3.79 -18.90
C LYS A 116 4.75 3.67 -18.37
N GLN A 117 4.36 2.49 -17.87
CA GLN A 117 3.03 2.28 -17.29
C GLN A 117 2.75 3.26 -16.14
N ASN A 118 3.74 3.53 -15.28
CA ASN A 118 3.57 4.49 -14.18
C ASN A 118 3.34 5.92 -14.68
N LEU A 119 4.09 6.36 -15.71
CA LEU A 119 3.89 7.69 -16.31
C LEU A 119 2.51 7.80 -16.99
N GLU A 120 2.11 6.80 -17.76
CA GLU A 120 0.80 6.76 -18.42
C GLU A 120 -0.35 6.81 -17.39
N ASN A 121 -0.21 6.03 -16.31
CA ASN A 121 -1.15 6.03 -15.20
C ASN A 121 -1.24 7.40 -14.52
N THR A 122 -0.11 8.02 -14.22
CA THR A 122 -0.07 9.35 -13.58
C THR A 122 -0.76 10.41 -14.44
N ILE A 123 -0.55 10.36 -15.76
CA ILE A 123 -1.19 11.28 -16.70
C ILE A 123 -2.72 11.05 -16.76
N ALA A 124 -3.16 9.80 -16.81
CA ALA A 124 -4.57 9.46 -16.85
C ALA A 124 -5.29 9.85 -15.53
N ASP A 125 -4.64 9.63 -14.39
CA ASP A 125 -5.18 9.89 -13.06
C ASP A 125 -5.35 11.39 -12.76
N ASP A 126 -4.66 12.27 -13.50
CA ASP A 126 -4.80 13.70 -13.38
C ASP A 126 -6.24 14.19 -13.61
N THR A 127 -7.02 13.48 -14.43
CA THR A 127 -8.45 13.71 -14.63
C THR A 127 -9.23 13.63 -13.30
N TYR A 128 -8.74 12.84 -12.35
CA TYR A 128 -9.36 12.60 -11.06
C TYR A 128 -8.63 13.27 -9.89
N ARG A 129 -7.73 14.26 -10.13
CA ARG A 129 -6.91 14.91 -9.07
C ARG A 129 -7.75 15.50 -7.93
N LEU A 130 -8.99 15.90 -8.20
CA LEU A 130 -9.91 16.44 -7.18
C LEU A 130 -10.70 15.36 -6.42
N TYR A 131 -10.76 14.12 -6.90
CA TYR A 131 -11.63 13.06 -6.37
C TYR A 131 -11.09 12.38 -5.11
N THR A 132 -9.98 12.86 -4.56
CA THR A 132 -9.42 12.39 -3.28
C THR A 132 -9.93 13.20 -2.11
N TYR A 133 -9.87 12.62 -0.91
CA TYR A 133 -10.21 13.27 0.35
C TYR A 133 -8.94 13.62 1.14
N PRO A 134 -8.33 14.80 0.96
CA PRO A 134 -7.09 15.17 1.63
C PRO A 134 -7.23 15.32 3.16
N VAL A 135 -8.47 15.46 3.64
CA VAL A 135 -8.83 15.42 5.07
C VAL A 135 -9.83 14.29 5.27
N ASN A 136 -9.46 13.29 6.04
CA ASN A 136 -10.30 12.15 6.40
C ASN A 136 -9.79 11.50 7.69
N GLN A 137 -10.56 10.57 8.27
CA GLN A 137 -10.22 9.94 9.55
C GLN A 137 -9.15 8.84 9.46
N MET A 138 -8.72 8.44 8.25
CA MET A 138 -7.73 7.37 8.06
C MET A 138 -6.31 7.92 7.81
N HIS A 139 -6.18 8.80 6.82
CA HIS A 139 -4.91 9.37 6.34
C HIS A 139 -5.06 10.86 6.01
N GLY A 140 -5.86 11.57 6.79
CA GLY A 140 -6.07 13.00 6.56
C GLY A 140 -4.90 13.86 7.04
N ALA A 141 -4.63 14.95 6.31
CA ALA A 141 -3.55 15.88 6.63
C ALA A 141 -3.60 16.42 8.07
N GLN A 142 -4.82 16.55 8.66
CA GLN A 142 -4.99 16.98 10.04
C GLN A 142 -4.28 16.06 11.06
N ALA A 143 -4.11 14.79 10.74
CA ALA A 143 -3.45 13.79 11.60
C ALA A 143 -2.05 13.41 11.08
N GLU A 144 -1.87 13.31 9.75
CA GLU A 144 -0.59 12.89 9.15
C GLU A 144 0.52 13.93 9.34
N ILE A 145 0.22 15.22 9.26
CA ILE A 145 1.23 16.28 9.42
C ILE A 145 1.86 16.28 10.83
N PRO A 146 1.10 16.25 11.94
CA PRO A 146 1.69 16.11 13.27
C PRO A 146 2.34 14.73 13.49
N ALA A 147 1.76 13.65 12.97
CA ALA A 147 2.36 12.32 13.06
C ALA A 147 3.72 12.26 12.33
N PHE A 148 3.86 12.92 11.20
CA PHE A 148 5.13 13.04 10.49
C PHE A 148 6.20 13.76 11.33
N LEU A 149 5.85 14.86 11.99
CA LEU A 149 6.77 15.56 12.90
C LEU A 149 7.22 14.65 14.05
N ILE A 150 6.30 13.90 14.63
CA ILE A 150 6.56 13.02 15.77
C ILE A 150 7.42 11.81 15.36
N ASN A 151 7.05 11.14 14.29
CA ASN A 151 7.62 9.84 13.95
C ASN A 151 8.81 9.92 12.96
N MET A 152 8.81 10.88 12.03
CA MET A 152 9.78 10.95 10.94
C MET A 152 10.84 12.02 11.15
N HIS A 153 10.47 13.18 11.70
CA HIS A 153 11.43 14.25 11.92
C HIS A 153 12.30 13.98 13.17
N GLN A 154 13.43 13.33 12.96
CA GLN A 154 14.41 13.09 14.02
C GLN A 154 15.17 14.37 14.35
N ILE A 155 15.57 14.55 15.63
CA ILE A 155 16.38 15.66 16.10
C ILE A 155 17.65 15.06 16.72
N SER A 156 18.77 15.18 16.01
CA SER A 156 20.10 14.71 16.44
C SER A 156 21.06 15.86 16.77
N ASP A 157 20.75 17.07 16.33
CA ASP A 157 21.54 18.28 16.59
C ASP A 157 20.64 19.53 16.67
N LYS A 158 21.28 20.69 16.91
CA LYS A 158 20.58 21.99 16.99
C LYS A 158 19.91 22.36 15.68
N LYS A 159 20.53 22.04 14.52
CA LYS A 159 19.98 22.37 13.20
C LYS A 159 18.70 21.59 12.93
N ASP A 160 18.64 20.32 13.31
CA ASP A 160 17.41 19.51 13.20
C ASP A 160 16.27 20.12 14.05
N ALA A 161 16.59 20.63 15.26
CA ALA A 161 15.60 21.31 16.09
C ALA A 161 15.09 22.62 15.47
N GLU A 162 15.98 23.38 14.84
CA GLU A 162 15.62 24.60 14.09
C GLU A 162 14.76 24.25 12.86
N ASN A 163 15.07 23.17 12.14
CA ASN A 163 14.28 22.66 11.02
C ASN A 163 12.88 22.22 11.46
N TYR A 164 12.78 21.55 12.62
CA TYR A 164 11.47 21.19 13.20
C TYR A 164 10.64 22.44 13.48
N ILE A 165 11.23 23.48 14.07
CA ILE A 165 10.56 24.78 14.32
C ILE A 165 10.14 25.45 13.01
N SER A 166 10.96 25.36 11.96
CA SER A 166 10.59 25.86 10.63
C SER A 166 9.37 25.13 10.07
N ARG A 167 9.30 23.81 10.20
CA ARG A 167 8.13 23.03 9.84
C ARG A 167 6.88 23.40 10.65
N LEU A 168 7.01 23.65 11.96
CA LEU A 168 5.88 24.19 12.75
C LEU A 168 5.34 25.51 12.18
N LYS A 169 6.23 26.41 11.75
CA LYS A 169 5.84 27.67 11.12
C LYS A 169 5.17 27.46 9.75
N GLY A 170 5.61 26.46 9.00
CA GLY A 170 5.08 26.10 7.69
C GLY A 170 3.66 25.49 7.72
N ILE A 171 3.16 25.05 8.88
CA ILE A 171 1.79 24.49 8.99
C ILE A 171 0.72 25.53 8.63
N LYS A 172 0.91 26.79 9.00
CA LYS A 172 -0.08 27.83 8.68
C LYS A 172 -0.31 27.97 7.18
N PRO A 173 0.70 28.34 6.35
CA PRO A 173 0.48 28.48 4.90
C PRO A 173 0.02 27.16 4.25
N MET A 174 0.51 26.00 4.69
CA MET A 174 0.07 24.71 4.16
C MET A 174 -1.43 24.48 4.42
N PHE A 175 -1.94 24.78 5.61
CA PHE A 175 -3.35 24.56 5.92
C PHE A 175 -4.27 25.65 5.35
N GLU A 176 -3.77 26.83 5.09
CA GLU A 176 -4.45 27.85 4.28
C GLU A 176 -4.62 27.33 2.84
N GLU A 177 -3.58 26.80 2.20
CA GLU A 177 -3.62 26.17 0.88
C GLU A 177 -4.56 24.94 0.87
N LEU A 178 -4.42 24.05 1.86
CA LEU A 178 -5.31 22.89 2.02
C LEU A 178 -6.79 23.31 2.12
N SER A 179 -7.09 24.38 2.87
CA SER A 179 -8.45 24.90 3.02
C SER A 179 -9.01 25.44 1.69
N GLU A 180 -8.20 26.13 0.88
CA GLU A 180 -8.60 26.54 -0.46
C GLU A 180 -8.83 25.33 -1.39
N ASN A 181 -7.98 24.31 -1.30
CA ASN A 181 -8.14 23.05 -2.01
C ASN A 181 -9.45 22.34 -1.63
N LEU A 182 -9.84 22.32 -0.35
CA LEU A 182 -11.09 21.75 0.12
C LEU A 182 -12.31 22.53 -0.43
N LYS A 183 -12.25 23.86 -0.45
CA LYS A 183 -13.31 24.71 -1.05
C LYS A 183 -13.43 24.48 -2.56
N LYS A 184 -12.31 24.29 -3.26
CA LYS A 184 -12.29 23.96 -4.68
C LYS A 184 -12.98 22.63 -4.96
N ARG A 185 -12.67 21.59 -4.16
CA ARG A 185 -13.31 20.27 -4.23
C ARG A 185 -14.82 20.38 -3.95
N GLN A 186 -15.21 21.12 -2.92
CA GLN A 186 -16.62 21.36 -2.62
C GLN A 186 -17.37 21.97 -3.81
N LYS A 187 -16.81 22.98 -4.49
CA LYS A 187 -17.38 23.56 -5.71
C LYS A 187 -17.52 22.55 -6.85
N ALA A 188 -16.62 21.57 -6.91
CA ALA A 188 -16.67 20.46 -7.86
C ALA A 188 -17.60 19.31 -7.42
N GLY A 189 -18.28 19.43 -6.27
CA GLY A 189 -19.13 18.38 -5.72
C GLY A 189 -18.38 17.24 -5.02
N ILE A 190 -17.08 17.40 -4.77
CA ILE A 190 -16.24 16.41 -4.12
C ILE A 190 -16.06 16.78 -2.66
N MET A 191 -16.73 16.05 -1.77
CA MET A 191 -16.71 16.29 -0.34
C MET A 191 -16.84 15.00 0.45
N ILE A 192 -16.15 14.93 1.60
CA ILE A 192 -16.27 13.80 2.53
C ILE A 192 -17.72 13.64 3.00
N PRO A 193 -18.20 12.42 3.27
CA PRO A 193 -19.53 12.21 3.86
C PRO A 193 -19.64 12.82 5.26
N LYS A 194 -20.87 13.14 5.64
CA LYS A 194 -21.17 13.88 6.88
C LYS A 194 -20.57 13.25 8.15
N PHE A 195 -20.58 11.92 8.27
CA PHE A 195 -20.05 11.23 9.46
C PHE A 195 -18.54 11.45 9.69
N VAL A 196 -17.80 11.76 8.64
CA VAL A 196 -16.34 11.96 8.72
C VAL A 196 -15.98 13.25 9.45
N PHE A 197 -16.83 14.30 9.31
CA PHE A 197 -16.54 15.62 9.88
C PHE A 197 -16.36 15.58 11.39
N ALA A 198 -17.23 14.88 12.12
CA ALA A 198 -17.12 14.80 13.57
C ALA A 198 -15.74 14.28 14.02
N LYS A 199 -15.19 13.29 13.29
CA LYS A 199 -13.89 12.67 13.61
C LYS A 199 -12.72 13.60 13.31
N VAL A 200 -12.69 14.16 12.09
CA VAL A 200 -11.58 15.05 11.68
C VAL A 200 -11.57 16.38 12.44
N LEU A 201 -12.74 16.87 12.84
CA LEU A 201 -12.88 18.02 13.74
C LEU A 201 -12.40 17.70 15.16
N GLU A 202 -12.71 16.52 15.69
CA GLU A 202 -12.21 16.06 16.98
C GLU A 202 -10.68 15.95 16.98
N ASP A 203 -10.09 15.29 15.97
CA ASP A 203 -8.64 15.17 15.80
C ASP A 203 -7.97 16.55 15.76
N SER A 204 -8.50 17.44 14.91
CA SER A 204 -7.99 18.80 14.75
C SER A 204 -8.04 19.61 16.03
N ARG A 205 -9.15 19.55 16.77
CA ARG A 205 -9.32 20.25 18.05
C ARG A 205 -8.44 19.65 19.15
N ASN A 206 -8.25 18.33 19.16
CA ASN A 206 -7.40 17.66 20.16
C ASN A 206 -5.91 18.04 20.00
N LEU A 207 -5.45 18.28 18.77
CA LEU A 207 -4.07 18.67 18.52
C LEU A 207 -3.70 20.04 19.08
N ILE A 208 -4.65 20.98 19.10
CA ILE A 208 -4.48 22.34 19.61
C ILE A 208 -4.95 22.52 21.06
N LYS A 209 -5.01 21.42 21.84
CA LYS A 209 -5.24 21.45 23.29
C LYS A 209 -3.92 21.38 24.06
N GLY A 210 -3.94 21.94 25.28
CA GLY A 210 -2.77 21.97 26.17
C GLY A 210 -1.85 23.15 25.88
N GLN A 211 -0.83 23.34 26.75
CA GLN A 211 0.16 24.40 26.58
C GLN A 211 0.97 24.21 25.28
N PRO A 212 1.24 25.24 24.50
CA PRO A 212 1.01 26.68 24.77
C PRO A 212 -0.32 27.20 24.23
N PHE A 213 -1.23 26.36 23.77
CA PHE A 213 -2.49 26.77 23.13
C PHE A 213 -3.52 27.28 24.13
N ASP A 214 -3.54 26.69 25.32
CA ASP A 214 -4.46 27.05 26.41
C ASP A 214 -3.71 27.20 27.75
N THR A 215 -4.45 27.55 28.82
CA THR A 215 -3.94 27.74 30.16
C THR A 215 -3.91 26.49 31.03
N SER A 216 -4.23 25.33 30.45
CA SER A 216 -4.20 24.06 31.18
C SER A 216 -2.78 23.67 31.59
N ASN A 217 -2.66 22.83 32.64
CA ASN A 217 -1.37 22.29 33.07
C ASN A 217 -0.83 21.16 32.17
N LYS A 218 -1.61 20.75 31.17
CA LYS A 218 -1.18 19.71 30.21
C LYS A 218 -0.37 20.33 29.07
N LYS A 219 0.72 19.69 28.67
CA LYS A 219 1.46 20.05 27.47
C LYS A 219 0.74 19.51 26.24
N SER A 220 0.72 20.26 25.15
CA SER A 220 0.25 19.76 23.85
C SER A 220 1.15 18.64 23.33
N THR A 221 0.61 17.79 22.48
CA THR A 221 1.31 16.63 21.90
C THR A 221 2.62 17.05 21.22
N LEU A 222 2.59 18.05 20.33
CA LEU A 222 3.77 18.53 19.61
C LEU A 222 4.80 19.20 20.53
N LEU A 223 4.38 19.95 21.57
CA LEU A 223 5.33 20.53 22.52
C LEU A 223 6.01 19.45 23.36
N ASN A 224 5.26 18.41 23.73
CA ASN A 224 5.81 17.29 24.50
C ASN A 224 6.83 16.50 23.66
N ASP A 225 6.50 16.19 22.40
CA ASP A 225 7.41 15.52 21.47
C ASP A 225 8.70 16.33 21.29
N PHE A 226 8.59 17.61 20.92
CA PHE A 226 9.74 18.48 20.74
C PHE A 226 10.65 18.52 21.98
N LYS A 227 10.08 18.72 23.16
CA LYS A 227 10.84 18.72 24.43
C LYS A 227 11.55 17.39 24.68
N SER A 228 10.87 16.28 24.43
CA SER A 228 11.46 14.94 24.56
C SER A 228 12.65 14.73 23.63
N LYS A 229 12.54 15.19 22.38
CA LYS A 229 13.63 15.07 21.40
C LYS A 229 14.83 15.94 21.77
N ILE A 230 14.63 17.22 22.08
CA ILE A 230 15.75 18.13 22.40
C ILE A 230 16.38 17.85 23.78
N SER A 231 15.69 17.18 24.70
CA SER A 231 16.29 16.81 26.01
C SER A 231 17.54 15.93 25.84
N LYS A 232 17.61 15.18 24.73
CA LYS A 232 18.72 14.28 24.39
C LYS A 232 19.92 14.99 23.76
N LEU A 233 19.78 16.26 23.37
CA LEU A 233 20.86 17.01 22.74
C LEU A 233 21.94 17.43 23.74
N GLU A 234 23.19 17.32 23.34
CA GLU A 234 24.35 17.78 24.10
C GLU A 234 24.61 19.28 23.84
N ILE A 235 23.68 20.14 24.25
CA ILE A 235 23.77 21.61 24.19
C ILE A 235 23.44 22.18 25.56
N SER A 236 23.80 23.47 25.79
CA SER A 236 23.52 24.14 27.05
C SER A 236 22.03 24.21 27.36
N GLU A 237 21.66 24.21 28.65
CA GLU A 237 20.27 24.35 29.07
C GLU A 237 19.64 25.67 28.58
N ASP A 238 20.39 26.76 28.51
CA ASP A 238 19.95 28.00 27.90
C ASP A 238 19.62 27.81 26.41
N GLY A 239 20.43 27.07 25.68
CA GLY A 239 20.17 26.72 24.29
C GLY A 239 18.89 25.90 24.14
N LYS A 240 18.66 24.89 25.00
CA LYS A 240 17.42 24.12 25.01
C LYS A 240 16.21 25.01 25.30
N ASN A 241 16.31 25.89 26.31
CA ASN A 241 15.24 26.81 26.67
C ASN A 241 14.87 27.77 25.53
N GLN A 242 15.86 28.32 24.82
CA GLN A 242 15.65 29.18 23.63
C GLN A 242 14.91 28.44 22.51
N LEU A 243 15.28 27.18 22.24
CA LEU A 243 14.58 26.33 21.27
C LEU A 243 13.14 26.03 21.71
N ILE A 244 12.91 25.70 22.99
CA ILE A 244 11.57 25.46 23.54
C ILE A 244 10.69 26.73 23.39
N ASP A 245 11.20 27.89 23.70
CA ASP A 245 10.43 29.13 23.59
C ASP A 245 10.15 29.52 22.14
N SER A 246 11.08 29.21 21.23
CA SER A 246 10.86 29.36 19.79
C SER A 246 9.78 28.40 19.28
N ALA A 247 9.80 27.15 19.73
CA ALA A 247 8.75 26.17 19.41
C ALA A 247 7.38 26.57 19.96
N LYS A 248 7.30 27.05 21.21
CA LYS A 248 6.05 27.58 21.79
C LYS A 248 5.48 28.74 20.97
N LYS A 249 6.33 29.67 20.52
CA LYS A 249 5.92 30.78 19.64
C LYS A 249 5.40 30.25 18.29
N ALA A 250 6.10 29.30 17.68
CA ALA A 250 5.66 28.69 16.43
C ALA A 250 4.33 27.94 16.57
N LEU A 251 4.15 27.16 17.64
CA LEU A 251 2.90 26.49 17.96
C LEU A 251 1.75 27.49 18.07
N LYS A 252 1.92 28.55 18.90
CA LYS A 252 0.87 29.53 19.17
C LYS A 252 0.52 30.39 17.95
N ASN A 253 1.51 30.81 17.17
CA ASN A 253 1.31 31.79 16.09
C ASN A 253 1.02 31.15 14.72
N HIS A 254 1.45 29.91 14.51
CA HIS A 254 1.33 29.25 13.20
C HIS A 254 0.49 27.98 13.26
N VAL A 255 0.79 27.05 14.17
CA VAL A 255 0.03 25.80 14.26
C VAL A 255 -1.42 26.07 14.66
N LEU A 256 -1.65 26.86 15.71
CA LEU A 256 -3.00 27.26 16.11
C LEU A 256 -3.76 27.95 14.99
N ALA A 257 -3.12 28.90 14.30
CA ALA A 257 -3.75 29.64 13.20
C ALA A 257 -4.11 28.71 12.04
N GLY A 258 -3.21 27.81 11.62
CA GLY A 258 -3.45 26.85 10.54
C GLY A 258 -4.62 25.91 10.87
N TYR A 259 -4.60 25.30 12.06
CA TYR A 259 -5.71 24.43 12.49
C TYR A 259 -7.02 25.19 12.67
N THR A 260 -7.00 26.44 13.14
CA THR A 260 -8.23 27.25 13.22
C THR A 260 -8.83 27.49 11.82
N THR A 261 -7.99 27.79 10.82
CA THR A 261 -8.45 27.95 9.43
C THR A 261 -9.06 26.65 8.92
N LEU A 262 -8.41 25.51 9.15
CA LEU A 262 -8.93 24.20 8.72
C LEU A 262 -10.24 23.86 9.43
N ILE A 263 -10.32 24.03 10.76
CA ILE A 263 -11.52 23.76 11.55
C ILE A 263 -12.70 24.59 11.03
N ASN A 264 -12.52 25.89 10.84
CA ASN A 264 -13.57 26.77 10.30
C ASN A 264 -14.05 26.30 8.91
N THR A 265 -13.14 25.90 8.03
CA THR A 265 -13.48 25.37 6.71
C THR A 265 -14.29 24.08 6.81
N LEU A 266 -13.89 23.16 7.68
CA LEU A 266 -14.58 21.89 7.89
C LEU A 266 -15.96 22.10 8.52
N GLU A 267 -16.12 23.00 9.50
CA GLU A 267 -17.42 23.33 10.11
C GLU A 267 -18.41 23.93 9.09
N GLU A 268 -17.94 24.74 8.15
CA GLU A 268 -18.79 25.25 7.06
C GLU A 268 -19.17 24.14 6.07
N GLN A 269 -18.23 23.24 5.73
CA GLN A 269 -18.51 22.13 4.85
C GLN A 269 -19.46 21.09 5.46
N GLU A 270 -19.36 20.84 6.78
CA GLU A 270 -20.26 19.92 7.49
C GLU A 270 -21.73 20.30 7.38
N LYS A 271 -22.04 21.61 7.33
CA LYS A 271 -23.42 22.12 7.24
C LYS A 271 -24.12 21.69 5.95
N VAL A 272 -23.36 21.48 4.87
CA VAL A 272 -23.87 21.17 3.54
C VAL A 272 -23.47 19.76 3.06
N ALA A 273 -22.79 19.00 3.90
CA ALA A 273 -22.35 17.64 3.58
C ALA A 273 -23.52 16.67 3.46
N SER A 274 -23.50 15.82 2.42
CA SER A 274 -24.47 14.74 2.25
C SER A 274 -24.12 13.51 3.10
N THR A 275 -25.08 12.63 3.23
CA THR A 275 -24.92 11.29 3.84
C THR A 275 -24.61 10.22 2.80
N ASP A 276 -24.43 10.61 1.53
CA ASP A 276 -24.05 9.68 0.48
C ASP A 276 -22.62 9.18 0.67
N ASP A 277 -22.45 7.88 0.70
CA ASP A 277 -21.18 7.24 1.09
C ASP A 277 -20.29 6.84 -0.10
N GLY A 278 -20.91 6.47 -1.23
CA GLY A 278 -20.19 5.92 -2.37
C GLY A 278 -19.61 6.97 -3.35
N ALA A 279 -18.67 6.53 -4.16
CA ALA A 279 -18.09 7.34 -5.24
C ALA A 279 -19.12 7.71 -6.32
N TRP A 280 -20.18 6.93 -6.45
CA TRP A 280 -21.31 7.19 -7.38
C TRP A 280 -21.96 8.58 -7.22
N LYS A 281 -21.78 9.24 -6.07
CA LYS A 281 -22.27 10.60 -5.83
C LYS A 281 -21.54 11.67 -6.65
N PHE A 282 -20.37 11.37 -7.18
CA PHE A 282 -19.59 12.31 -7.99
C PHE A 282 -20.07 12.34 -9.44
N ALA A 283 -19.87 13.44 -10.13
CA ALA A 283 -20.30 13.61 -11.52
C ALA A 283 -19.82 12.50 -12.47
N ASN A 284 -18.56 12.05 -12.30
CA ASN A 284 -17.97 10.94 -13.05
C ASN A 284 -17.58 9.78 -12.10
N GLY A 285 -18.44 9.52 -11.10
CA GLY A 285 -18.12 8.62 -9.99
C GLY A 285 -17.85 7.18 -10.41
N GLU A 286 -18.59 6.65 -11.38
CA GLU A 286 -18.34 5.31 -11.91
C GLU A 286 -16.98 5.20 -12.61
N ALA A 287 -16.65 6.14 -13.48
CA ALA A 287 -15.36 6.17 -14.18
C ALA A 287 -14.20 6.34 -13.19
N PHE A 288 -14.35 7.22 -12.19
CA PHE A 288 -13.39 7.38 -11.10
C PHE A 288 -13.19 6.08 -10.32
N TYR A 289 -14.30 5.42 -9.94
CA TYR A 289 -14.21 4.19 -9.16
C TYR A 289 -13.55 3.05 -9.94
N ASN A 290 -13.89 2.89 -11.22
CA ASN A 290 -13.24 1.93 -12.10
C ASN A 290 -11.73 2.21 -12.25
N ASN A 291 -11.35 3.48 -12.36
CA ASN A 291 -9.93 3.87 -12.34
C ASN A 291 -9.27 3.50 -10.99
N ALA A 292 -9.91 3.78 -9.85
CA ALA A 292 -9.39 3.43 -8.53
C ALA A 292 -9.21 1.91 -8.36
N LEU A 293 -10.15 1.10 -8.84
CA LEU A 293 -10.04 -0.36 -8.86
C LEU A 293 -8.85 -0.82 -9.71
N GLN A 294 -8.72 -0.31 -10.94
CA GLN A 294 -7.62 -0.65 -11.82
C GLN A 294 -6.25 -0.29 -11.22
N ARG A 295 -6.11 0.90 -10.62
CA ARG A 295 -4.86 1.31 -9.96
C ARG A 295 -4.52 0.46 -8.76
N THR A 296 -5.53 0.08 -7.99
CA THR A 296 -5.35 -0.67 -6.74
C THR A 296 -5.12 -2.15 -6.98
N THR A 297 -5.89 -2.77 -7.88
CA THR A 297 -5.78 -4.20 -8.20
C THR A 297 -4.75 -4.49 -9.28
N THR A 298 -4.36 -3.49 -10.07
CA THR A 298 -3.53 -3.63 -11.28
C THR A 298 -4.08 -4.67 -12.26
N THR A 299 -5.42 -4.76 -12.34
CA THR A 299 -6.18 -5.64 -13.25
C THR A 299 -7.24 -4.83 -13.99
N ASN A 300 -7.82 -5.42 -15.03
CA ASN A 300 -8.93 -4.82 -15.78
C ASN A 300 -10.31 -5.32 -15.28
N LEU A 301 -10.37 -5.90 -14.08
CA LEU A 301 -11.61 -6.37 -13.50
C LEU A 301 -12.57 -5.20 -13.21
N THR A 302 -13.82 -5.36 -13.60
CA THR A 302 -14.89 -4.42 -13.31
C THR A 302 -15.37 -4.54 -11.86
N ALA A 303 -16.05 -3.52 -11.36
CA ALA A 303 -16.66 -3.56 -10.03
C ALA A 303 -17.63 -4.75 -9.87
N GLU A 304 -18.39 -5.09 -10.91
CA GLU A 304 -19.33 -6.22 -10.91
C GLU A 304 -18.59 -7.56 -10.81
N GLU A 305 -17.51 -7.74 -11.56
CA GLU A 305 -16.68 -8.95 -11.50
C GLU A 305 -16.04 -9.12 -10.13
N ILE A 306 -15.46 -8.04 -9.57
CA ILE A 306 -14.88 -8.05 -8.22
C ILE A 306 -15.93 -8.39 -7.17
N HIS A 307 -17.13 -7.83 -7.27
CA HIS A 307 -18.24 -8.13 -6.37
C HIS A 307 -18.62 -9.62 -6.41
N LYS A 308 -18.78 -10.19 -7.61
CA LYS A 308 -19.08 -11.61 -7.81
C LYS A 308 -17.98 -12.52 -7.27
N ILE A 309 -16.71 -12.18 -7.52
CA ILE A 309 -15.57 -12.88 -6.93
C ILE A 309 -15.66 -12.84 -5.41
N GLY A 310 -15.97 -11.68 -4.83
CA GLY A 310 -16.12 -11.52 -3.39
C GLY A 310 -17.19 -12.42 -2.80
N LEU A 311 -18.38 -12.46 -3.41
CA LEU A 311 -19.49 -13.32 -2.97
C LEU A 311 -19.12 -14.82 -3.05
N ALA A 312 -18.52 -15.25 -4.15
CA ALA A 312 -18.09 -16.64 -4.33
C ALA A 312 -17.02 -17.05 -3.31
N GLU A 313 -16.05 -16.17 -3.02
CA GLU A 313 -15.02 -16.43 -2.02
C GLU A 313 -15.58 -16.47 -0.60
N VAL A 314 -16.54 -15.61 -0.25
CA VAL A 314 -17.23 -15.67 1.05
C VAL A 314 -17.95 -17.00 1.21
N GLU A 315 -18.67 -17.46 0.19
CA GLU A 315 -19.37 -18.75 0.22
C GLU A 315 -18.40 -19.92 0.35
N ARG A 316 -17.30 -19.94 -0.43
CA ARG A 316 -16.25 -20.96 -0.36
C ARG A 316 -15.66 -21.04 1.05
N ILE A 317 -15.25 -19.89 1.61
CA ILE A 317 -14.60 -19.84 2.93
C ILE A 317 -15.58 -20.28 4.03
N HIS A 318 -16.85 -19.90 3.95
CA HIS A 318 -17.89 -20.41 4.87
C HIS A 318 -18.03 -21.93 4.78
N GLY A 319 -17.88 -22.51 3.58
CA GLY A 319 -17.83 -23.97 3.39
C GLY A 319 -16.66 -24.60 4.15
N ASP A 320 -15.45 -24.07 3.93
CA ASP A 320 -14.23 -24.54 4.59
C ASP A 320 -14.31 -24.40 6.13
N MET A 321 -14.91 -23.32 6.64
CA MET A 321 -15.12 -23.11 8.07
C MET A 321 -16.10 -24.14 8.67
N LYS A 322 -17.15 -24.53 7.94
CA LYS A 322 -18.08 -25.58 8.38
C LYS A 322 -17.39 -26.95 8.46
N GLU A 323 -16.41 -27.21 7.59
CA GLU A 323 -15.59 -28.43 7.71
C GLU A 323 -14.77 -28.43 8.99
N ILE A 324 -14.24 -27.27 9.42
CA ILE A 324 -13.54 -27.15 10.70
C ILE A 324 -14.50 -27.36 11.87
N MET A 325 -15.71 -26.78 11.82
CA MET A 325 -16.75 -27.02 12.84
C MET A 325 -17.01 -28.52 13.02
N ASN A 326 -17.09 -29.28 11.93
CA ASN A 326 -17.27 -30.72 11.97
C ASN A 326 -16.05 -31.43 12.59
N LYS A 327 -14.82 -30.99 12.29
CA LYS A 327 -13.58 -31.56 12.85
C LYS A 327 -13.47 -31.38 14.36
N VAL A 328 -13.99 -30.27 14.90
CA VAL A 328 -14.00 -29.98 16.34
C VAL A 328 -15.30 -30.41 17.04
N ASP A 329 -16.18 -31.11 16.32
CA ASP A 329 -17.49 -31.61 16.80
C ASP A 329 -18.41 -30.51 17.37
N PHE A 330 -18.28 -29.26 16.87
CA PHE A 330 -19.16 -28.16 17.28
C PHE A 330 -20.55 -28.34 16.71
N LYS A 331 -21.58 -28.34 17.58
CA LYS A 331 -22.99 -28.47 17.21
C LYS A 331 -23.68 -27.11 17.23
N GLY A 332 -24.00 -26.60 16.07
CA GLY A 332 -24.67 -25.32 15.92
C GLY A 332 -24.52 -24.73 14.53
N SER A 333 -24.99 -23.51 14.33
CA SER A 333 -24.80 -22.72 13.12
C SER A 333 -23.39 -22.14 13.04
N LEU A 334 -23.00 -21.67 11.86
CA LEU A 334 -21.73 -20.95 11.66
C LEU A 334 -21.67 -19.66 12.52
N GLN A 335 -22.79 -18.96 12.69
CA GLN A 335 -22.87 -17.75 13.52
C GLN A 335 -22.67 -18.07 15.00
N GLU A 336 -23.21 -19.19 15.50
CA GLU A 336 -22.96 -19.65 16.86
C GLU A 336 -21.49 -20.05 17.04
N PHE A 337 -20.86 -20.63 16.01
CA PHE A 337 -19.43 -20.91 16.04
C PHE A 337 -18.60 -19.62 16.03
N PHE A 338 -18.97 -18.61 15.24
CA PHE A 338 -18.34 -17.29 15.30
C PHE A 338 -18.42 -16.68 16.70
N GLN A 339 -19.58 -16.80 17.35
CA GLN A 339 -19.75 -16.31 18.71
C GLN A 339 -18.89 -17.09 19.72
N PHE A 340 -18.83 -18.43 19.59
CA PHE A 340 -17.94 -19.26 20.39
C PHE A 340 -16.48 -18.84 20.25
N MET A 341 -15.98 -18.75 19.02
CA MET A 341 -14.60 -18.33 18.74
C MET A 341 -14.26 -16.94 19.28
N LYS A 342 -15.24 -16.04 19.28
CA LYS A 342 -15.08 -14.66 19.76
C LYS A 342 -15.07 -14.54 21.29
N THR A 343 -15.76 -15.41 22.01
CA THR A 343 -16.06 -15.20 23.43
C THR A 343 -15.44 -16.23 24.37
N ASP A 344 -15.03 -17.39 23.85
CA ASP A 344 -14.45 -18.43 24.71
C ASP A 344 -13.03 -18.04 25.13
N LYS A 345 -12.81 -18.10 26.46
CA LYS A 345 -11.56 -17.64 27.09
C LYS A 345 -10.33 -18.47 26.68
N GLN A 346 -10.53 -19.71 26.20
CA GLN A 346 -9.42 -20.55 25.75
C GLN A 346 -8.62 -19.94 24.59
N PHE A 347 -9.23 -19.00 23.87
CA PHE A 347 -8.62 -18.36 22.69
C PHE A 347 -7.88 -17.05 23.03
N TYR A 348 -7.75 -16.69 24.28
CA TYR A 348 -7.15 -15.42 24.66
C TYR A 348 -6.11 -15.57 25.76
N PHE A 349 -4.98 -14.91 25.56
CA PHE A 349 -4.04 -14.70 26.63
C PHE A 349 -4.56 -13.67 27.63
N GLY A 350 -4.19 -13.79 28.90
CA GLY A 350 -4.59 -12.83 29.93
C GLY A 350 -4.12 -11.41 29.61
N ALA A 351 -4.91 -10.40 30.01
CA ALA A 351 -4.54 -8.99 29.88
C ALA A 351 -3.51 -8.53 30.94
N THR A 352 -2.71 -9.48 31.48
CA THR A 352 -1.63 -9.24 32.43
C THR A 352 -0.29 -9.12 31.70
N GLU A 353 0.77 -8.70 32.40
CA GLU A 353 2.12 -8.67 31.82
C GLU A 353 2.60 -10.07 31.42
N GLU A 354 2.24 -11.10 32.19
CA GLU A 354 2.53 -12.50 31.89
C GLU A 354 1.84 -12.93 30.60
N GLY A 355 0.55 -12.65 30.44
CA GLY A 355 -0.21 -13.01 29.23
C GLY A 355 0.29 -12.26 27.99
N ARG A 356 0.68 -11.00 28.12
CA ARG A 356 1.35 -10.25 27.03
C ARG A 356 2.67 -10.88 26.64
N LYS A 357 3.48 -11.28 27.65
CA LYS A 357 4.74 -11.96 27.42
C LYS A 357 4.54 -13.30 26.73
N GLU A 358 3.59 -14.12 27.18
CA GLU A 358 3.25 -15.41 26.58
C GLU A 358 2.85 -15.26 25.10
N TYR A 359 2.04 -14.25 24.78
CA TYR A 359 1.70 -13.92 23.40
C TYR A 359 2.96 -13.61 22.57
N MET A 360 3.84 -12.76 23.05
CA MET A 360 5.06 -12.36 22.35
C MET A 360 6.02 -13.53 22.16
N ASP A 361 6.20 -14.36 23.18
CA ASP A 361 7.03 -15.55 23.11
C ASP A 361 6.49 -16.55 22.07
N LYS A 362 5.16 -16.75 22.03
CA LYS A 362 4.49 -17.59 21.05
C LYS A 362 4.61 -17.05 19.64
N ALA A 363 4.46 -15.75 19.43
CA ALA A 363 4.65 -15.12 18.13
C ALA A 363 6.11 -15.30 17.62
N ALA A 364 7.09 -15.17 18.50
CA ALA A 364 8.49 -15.42 18.17
C ALA A 364 8.75 -16.92 17.84
N GLU A 365 8.14 -17.85 18.59
CA GLU A 365 8.20 -19.28 18.32
C GLU A 365 7.66 -19.63 16.92
N ILE A 366 6.49 -19.08 16.55
CA ILE A 366 5.87 -19.29 15.24
C ILE A 366 6.82 -18.85 14.12
N ILE A 367 7.39 -17.64 14.24
CA ILE A 367 8.37 -17.11 13.27
C ILE A 367 9.60 -18.01 13.19
N ASN A 368 10.17 -18.44 14.33
CA ASN A 368 11.37 -19.29 14.34
C ASN A 368 11.10 -20.68 13.74
N THR A 369 9.92 -21.26 13.98
CA THR A 369 9.51 -22.54 13.40
C THR A 369 9.41 -22.42 11.87
N MET A 370 8.77 -21.37 11.36
CA MET A 370 8.72 -21.10 9.91
C MET A 370 10.11 -20.85 9.33
N LYS A 371 10.98 -20.10 10.02
CA LYS A 371 12.36 -19.82 9.59
C LYS A 371 13.14 -21.12 9.35
N GLY A 372 12.95 -22.13 10.18
CA GLY A 372 13.58 -23.44 10.06
C GLY A 372 13.13 -24.27 8.84
N ARG A 373 12.03 -23.92 8.20
CA ARG A 373 11.44 -24.65 7.07
C ARG A 373 11.39 -23.86 5.76
N LEU A 374 11.98 -22.65 5.72
CA LEU A 374 11.93 -21.80 4.53
C LEU A 374 12.55 -22.44 3.28
N ASP A 375 13.52 -23.33 3.43
CA ASP A 375 14.17 -24.02 2.29
C ASP A 375 13.21 -24.92 1.48
N GLU A 376 12.07 -25.29 2.06
CA GLU A 376 11.03 -26.05 1.37
C GLU A 376 10.30 -25.19 0.34
N LEU A 377 10.24 -23.87 0.53
CA LEU A 377 9.46 -22.93 -0.29
C LEU A 377 10.34 -21.92 -1.06
N PHE A 378 11.58 -21.64 -0.62
CA PHE A 378 12.34 -20.52 -1.14
C PHE A 378 13.80 -20.87 -1.41
N ILE A 379 14.32 -20.47 -2.57
CA ILE A 379 15.76 -20.46 -2.88
C ILE A 379 16.33 -19.14 -2.34
N THR A 380 15.76 -18.02 -2.76
CA THR A 380 16.16 -16.68 -2.32
C THR A 380 15.51 -16.33 -0.99
N LYS A 381 16.33 -15.92 -0.02
CA LYS A 381 15.90 -15.49 1.32
C LYS A 381 16.53 -14.13 1.64
N PRO A 382 15.88 -13.27 2.43
CA PRO A 382 16.47 -11.99 2.83
C PRO A 382 17.67 -12.22 3.74
N LYS A 383 18.65 -11.32 3.65
CA LYS A 383 19.80 -11.29 4.56
C LYS A 383 19.48 -10.59 5.87
N ALA A 384 18.58 -9.63 5.82
CA ALA A 384 18.12 -8.90 6.99
C ALA A 384 17.38 -9.83 7.94
N ASP A 385 17.73 -9.77 9.23
CA ASP A 385 17.01 -10.51 10.27
C ASP A 385 15.63 -9.90 10.55
N LEU A 386 14.74 -10.73 11.11
CA LEU A 386 13.42 -10.35 11.60
C LEU A 386 13.36 -10.48 13.12
N GLN A 387 12.84 -9.46 13.80
CA GLN A 387 12.51 -9.50 15.21
C GLN A 387 11.00 -9.29 15.42
N VAL A 388 10.46 -9.82 16.53
CA VAL A 388 9.08 -9.59 16.97
C VAL A 388 9.10 -8.64 18.15
N LYS A 389 8.28 -7.58 18.12
CA LYS A 389 8.18 -6.58 19.19
C LYS A 389 6.74 -6.21 19.49
N ALA A 390 6.46 -5.89 20.74
CA ALA A 390 5.23 -5.19 21.09
C ALA A 390 5.26 -3.75 20.58
N VAL A 391 4.10 -3.25 20.17
CA VAL A 391 3.94 -1.82 19.83
C VAL A 391 4.22 -0.99 21.06
N GLU A 392 4.95 0.10 20.90
CA GLU A 392 5.33 0.96 22.02
C GLU A 392 4.11 1.67 22.63
N ALA A 393 4.09 1.80 23.95
CA ALA A 393 2.96 2.33 24.73
C ALA A 393 2.46 3.73 24.27
N PHE A 394 3.32 4.55 23.68
CA PHE A 394 2.94 5.89 23.23
C PHE A 394 2.04 5.89 21.99
N ARG A 395 2.07 4.80 21.18
CA ARG A 395 1.32 4.68 19.92
C ARG A 395 0.37 3.48 19.85
N GLU A 396 0.35 2.60 20.87
CA GLU A 396 -0.44 1.36 20.83
C GLU A 396 -1.95 1.59 20.66
N LYS A 397 -2.49 2.71 21.19
CA LYS A 397 -3.92 3.06 21.08
C LYS A 397 -4.37 3.34 19.64
N SER A 398 -3.49 3.95 18.84
CA SER A 398 -3.77 4.35 17.45
C SER A 398 -3.26 3.35 16.41
N ALA A 399 -2.35 2.45 16.79
CA ALA A 399 -1.81 1.46 15.90
C ALA A 399 -2.81 0.35 15.56
N GLY A 400 -2.63 -0.29 14.39
CA GLY A 400 -3.34 -1.52 14.02
C GLY A 400 -3.00 -2.70 14.94
N LYS A 401 -3.70 -3.82 14.78
CA LYS A 401 -3.43 -5.06 15.56
C LYS A 401 -2.00 -5.56 15.37
N ALA A 402 -1.48 -5.42 14.17
CA ALA A 402 -0.10 -5.73 13.83
C ALA A 402 0.32 -4.92 12.61
N PHE A 403 1.64 -4.79 12.43
CA PHE A 403 2.23 -4.23 11.22
C PHE A 403 3.71 -4.60 11.11
N TYR A 404 4.19 -4.62 9.89
CA TYR A 404 5.60 -4.83 9.60
C TYR A 404 6.33 -3.50 9.40
N GLN A 405 7.53 -3.39 9.96
CA GLN A 405 8.48 -2.33 9.69
C GLN A 405 9.73 -2.90 9.01
N GLN A 406 10.03 -2.39 7.83
CA GLN A 406 11.16 -2.82 7.01
C GLN A 406 12.51 -2.58 7.69
N PRO A 407 13.56 -3.36 7.36
CA PRO A 407 14.91 -3.15 7.85
C PRO A 407 15.49 -1.82 7.34
N ALA A 408 16.52 -1.32 8.03
CA ALA A 408 17.28 -0.20 7.50
C ALA A 408 18.14 -0.67 6.32
N ILE A 409 18.25 0.17 5.28
CA ILE A 409 19.03 -0.14 4.06
C ILE A 409 20.51 -0.37 4.38
N ASP A 410 21.04 0.35 5.38
CA ASP A 410 22.43 0.23 5.85
C ASP A 410 22.67 -0.96 6.79
N GLY A 411 21.65 -1.78 7.06
CA GLY A 411 21.72 -2.93 7.95
C GLY A 411 21.74 -2.59 9.46
N SER A 412 21.66 -1.33 9.85
CA SER A 412 21.72 -0.88 11.26
C SER A 412 20.53 -1.33 12.10
N ARG A 413 19.41 -1.71 11.48
CA ARG A 413 18.17 -2.17 12.14
C ARG A 413 17.54 -3.32 11.36
N PRO A 414 17.17 -4.44 12.04
CA PRO A 414 16.45 -5.55 11.41
C PRO A 414 15.01 -5.16 11.04
N GLY A 415 14.38 -5.98 10.21
CA GLY A 415 12.93 -5.96 10.03
C GLY A 415 12.22 -6.23 11.35
N THR A 416 11.05 -5.63 11.55
CA THR A 416 10.31 -5.79 12.80
C THR A 416 8.85 -6.08 12.53
N TYR A 417 8.38 -7.23 13.03
CA TYR A 417 6.98 -7.52 13.17
C TYR A 417 6.50 -6.94 14.51
N TYR A 418 5.62 -5.97 14.47
CA TYR A 418 4.99 -5.38 15.65
C TYR A 418 3.64 -6.01 15.93
N ALA A 419 3.43 -6.50 17.16
CA ALA A 419 2.15 -6.95 17.68
C ALA A 419 1.60 -5.96 18.71
N ASN A 420 0.34 -5.56 18.58
CA ASN A 420 -0.27 -4.56 19.43
C ASN A 420 -0.91 -5.20 20.67
N MET A 421 -0.29 -4.99 21.83
CA MET A 421 -0.75 -5.55 23.11
C MET A 421 -1.69 -4.62 23.89
N TYR A 422 -2.18 -3.52 23.30
CA TYR A 422 -3.06 -2.56 23.96
C TYR A 422 -4.37 -3.20 24.42
N ASP A 423 -5.00 -3.95 23.51
CA ASP A 423 -6.26 -4.65 23.79
C ASP A 423 -6.09 -6.15 23.50
N MET A 424 -5.81 -6.91 24.56
CA MET A 424 -5.61 -8.35 24.46
C MET A 424 -6.90 -9.11 24.10
N ALA A 425 -8.09 -8.50 24.30
CA ALA A 425 -9.36 -9.10 23.89
C ALA A 425 -9.56 -9.05 22.35
N SER A 426 -8.83 -8.21 21.66
CA SER A 426 -8.82 -8.16 20.20
C SER A 426 -7.73 -9.03 19.54
N MET A 427 -6.91 -9.74 20.35
CA MET A 427 -5.76 -10.53 19.91
C MET A 427 -5.92 -12.03 20.21
N PRO A 428 -6.86 -12.72 19.55
CA PRO A 428 -7.08 -14.14 19.82
C PRO A 428 -5.91 -15.01 19.35
N SER A 429 -5.61 -16.07 20.09
CA SER A 429 -4.52 -17.00 19.81
C SER A 429 -4.68 -17.71 18.45
N TYR A 430 -5.90 -17.98 18.03
CA TYR A 430 -6.17 -18.67 16.76
C TYR A 430 -5.81 -17.84 15.52
N GLN A 431 -5.59 -16.52 15.63
CA GLN A 431 -5.13 -15.69 14.51
C GLN A 431 -3.60 -15.51 14.48
N MET A 432 -2.88 -15.99 15.48
CA MET A 432 -1.45 -15.70 15.64
C MET A 432 -0.59 -16.23 14.50
N GLU A 433 -0.83 -17.47 14.06
CA GLU A 433 -0.06 -18.07 12.97
C GLU A 433 -0.25 -17.26 11.68
N ALA A 434 -1.48 -17.01 11.27
CA ALA A 434 -1.77 -16.26 10.05
C ALA A 434 -1.19 -14.84 10.11
N LEU A 435 -1.32 -14.16 11.25
CA LEU A 435 -0.79 -12.81 11.45
C LEU A 435 0.74 -12.77 11.39
N ALA A 436 1.41 -13.74 12.04
CA ALA A 436 2.86 -13.86 12.01
C ALA A 436 3.40 -14.16 10.60
N TYR A 437 2.69 -15.00 9.83
CA TYR A 437 3.07 -15.30 8.45
C TYR A 437 2.83 -14.12 7.52
N HIS A 438 1.78 -13.33 7.73
CA HIS A 438 1.50 -12.13 6.96
C HIS A 438 2.55 -11.03 7.17
N GLU A 439 2.78 -10.64 8.42
CA GLU A 439 3.68 -9.53 8.78
C GLU A 439 5.15 -9.93 8.75
N GLY A 440 5.44 -11.18 9.10
CA GLY A 440 6.78 -11.71 9.20
C GLY A 440 7.20 -12.52 7.98
N ILE A 441 7.48 -13.81 8.22
CA ILE A 441 7.90 -14.79 7.21
C ILE A 441 6.86 -15.90 7.08
N PRO A 442 6.51 -16.25 5.82
CA PRO A 442 7.09 -15.83 4.55
C PRO A 442 6.47 -14.55 3.92
N GLY A 443 5.75 -13.72 4.69
CA GLY A 443 4.99 -12.58 4.21
C GLY A 443 5.81 -11.30 3.94
N HIS A 444 5.39 -10.18 4.53
CA HIS A 444 5.95 -8.86 4.26
C HIS A 444 7.46 -8.77 4.44
N HIS A 445 8.02 -9.42 5.48
CA HIS A 445 9.47 -9.41 5.66
C HIS A 445 10.22 -10.03 4.47
N MET A 446 9.79 -11.21 4.01
CA MET A 446 10.41 -11.84 2.84
C MET A 446 10.34 -10.93 1.61
N GLN A 447 9.15 -10.47 1.27
CA GLN A 447 8.93 -9.70 0.05
C GLN A 447 9.67 -8.36 0.06
N ILE A 448 9.56 -7.59 1.15
CA ILE A 448 10.09 -6.23 1.22
C ILE A 448 11.62 -6.24 1.41
N ALA A 449 12.15 -7.11 2.27
CA ALA A 449 13.59 -7.18 2.49
C ALA A 449 14.33 -7.71 1.24
N ILE A 450 13.80 -8.74 0.56
CA ILE A 450 14.37 -9.20 -0.72
C ILE A 450 14.38 -8.06 -1.73
N ALA A 451 13.28 -7.32 -1.89
CA ALA A 451 13.19 -6.20 -2.84
C ALA A 451 14.23 -5.11 -2.54
N GLN A 452 14.48 -4.78 -1.27
CA GLN A 452 15.50 -3.82 -0.86
C GLN A 452 16.93 -4.29 -1.15
N GLU A 453 17.17 -5.61 -1.07
CA GLU A 453 18.48 -6.23 -1.27
C GLU A 453 18.82 -6.47 -2.76
N LEU A 454 17.86 -6.30 -3.67
CA LEU A 454 18.09 -6.44 -5.11
C LEU A 454 19.18 -5.45 -5.57
N LYS A 455 20.11 -5.98 -6.38
CA LYS A 455 21.17 -5.18 -7.00
C LYS A 455 20.81 -4.88 -8.45
N ASP A 456 21.44 -3.87 -9.00
CA ASP A 456 21.40 -3.54 -10.43
C ASP A 456 19.99 -3.28 -11.00
N ILE A 457 19.07 -2.81 -10.11
CA ILE A 457 17.76 -2.29 -10.52
C ILE A 457 17.60 -0.83 -10.10
N PRO A 458 16.91 0.00 -10.91
CA PRO A 458 16.68 1.41 -10.60
C PRO A 458 15.97 1.63 -9.26
N MET A 459 16.27 2.76 -8.61
CA MET A 459 15.71 3.09 -7.29
C MET A 459 14.18 3.13 -7.29
N PHE A 460 13.52 3.58 -8.35
CA PHE A 460 12.06 3.60 -8.42
C PHE A 460 11.44 2.19 -8.31
N ARG A 461 12.13 1.13 -8.76
CA ARG A 461 11.68 -0.26 -8.59
C ARG A 461 11.83 -0.77 -7.16
N LYS A 462 12.92 -0.39 -6.47
CA LYS A 462 13.14 -0.80 -5.06
C LYS A 462 12.07 -0.25 -4.12
N PHE A 463 11.56 0.94 -4.42
CA PHE A 463 10.55 1.64 -3.63
C PHE A 463 9.17 1.63 -4.28
N GLY A 464 8.99 0.89 -5.37
CA GLY A 464 7.70 0.70 -6.01
C GLY A 464 6.67 0.09 -5.05
N ARG A 465 5.43 0.55 -5.11
CA ARG A 465 4.34 0.06 -4.26
C ARG A 465 3.13 -0.27 -5.13
N TYR A 466 2.88 -1.54 -5.30
CA TYR A 466 1.68 -2.08 -5.94
C TYR A 466 0.89 -2.83 -4.87
N THR A 467 -0.21 -2.24 -4.40
CA THR A 467 -0.94 -2.75 -3.22
C THR A 467 -1.40 -4.19 -3.43
N ALA A 468 -1.90 -4.54 -4.61
CA ALA A 468 -2.33 -5.90 -4.90
C ALA A 468 -1.19 -6.93 -4.87
N TYR A 469 0.02 -6.53 -5.27
CA TYR A 469 1.19 -7.39 -5.16
C TYR A 469 1.63 -7.58 -3.69
N VAL A 470 1.80 -6.47 -2.96
CA VAL A 470 2.31 -6.50 -1.58
C VAL A 470 1.35 -7.21 -0.64
N GLU A 471 0.09 -6.81 -0.65
CA GLU A 471 -0.95 -7.37 0.22
C GLU A 471 -1.45 -8.74 -0.27
N GLY A 472 -1.45 -8.94 -1.59
CA GLY A 472 -1.74 -10.25 -2.19
C GLY A 472 -0.70 -11.28 -1.79
N TRP A 473 0.59 -10.92 -1.77
CA TRP A 473 1.66 -11.77 -1.24
C TRP A 473 1.48 -12.04 0.25
N GLY A 474 1.19 -11.00 1.06
CA GLY A 474 0.91 -11.16 2.49
C GLY A 474 -0.21 -12.17 2.75
N LEU A 475 -1.31 -12.07 2.02
CA LEU A 475 -2.44 -12.98 2.16
C LEU A 475 -2.14 -14.39 1.60
N TYR A 476 -1.39 -14.50 0.51
CA TYR A 476 -0.87 -15.77 0.00
C TYR A 476 0.06 -16.45 1.02
N SER A 477 0.82 -15.67 1.77
CA SER A 477 1.71 -16.15 2.83
C SER A 477 0.96 -16.66 4.07
N GLU A 478 -0.28 -16.25 4.28
CA GLU A 478 -1.18 -16.89 5.25
C GLU A 478 -1.66 -18.27 4.76
N PHE A 479 -1.80 -18.45 3.44
CA PHE A 479 -2.35 -19.67 2.83
C PHE A 479 -1.30 -20.77 2.67
N ILE A 480 -0.12 -20.49 2.10
CA ILE A 480 0.86 -21.51 1.72
C ILE A 480 1.39 -22.37 2.89
N PRO A 481 1.53 -21.88 4.14
CA PRO A 481 1.94 -22.70 5.26
C PRO A 481 0.98 -23.87 5.56
N LYS A 482 -0.30 -23.75 5.19
CA LYS A 482 -1.25 -24.84 5.31
C LYS A 482 -0.83 -26.08 4.50
N GLU A 483 -0.31 -25.87 3.30
CA GLU A 483 0.18 -26.96 2.43
C GLU A 483 1.44 -27.64 2.98
N MET A 484 2.19 -26.92 3.85
CA MET A 484 3.35 -27.47 4.56
C MET A 484 3.01 -28.24 5.86
N GLY A 485 1.71 -28.30 6.21
CA GLY A 485 1.25 -28.93 7.45
C GLY A 485 1.32 -28.05 8.70
N PHE A 486 1.50 -26.73 8.55
CA PHE A 486 1.21 -25.75 9.60
C PHE A 486 -0.30 -25.65 9.83
N TYR A 487 -0.73 -24.87 10.81
CA TYR A 487 -2.13 -24.83 11.24
C TYR A 487 -2.64 -26.20 11.67
N SER A 488 -1.82 -26.94 12.44
CA SER A 488 -2.16 -28.28 12.93
C SER A 488 -3.34 -28.27 13.91
N ASP A 489 -3.52 -27.16 14.65
CA ASP A 489 -4.71 -26.90 15.43
C ASP A 489 -5.87 -26.45 14.52
N PRO A 490 -7.03 -27.14 14.51
CA PRO A 490 -8.19 -26.71 13.73
C PRO A 490 -8.63 -25.27 14.01
N TYR A 491 -8.47 -24.78 15.23
CA TYR A 491 -8.81 -23.39 15.56
C TYR A 491 -7.84 -22.39 14.93
N SER A 492 -6.54 -22.71 14.84
CA SER A 492 -5.59 -21.90 14.06
C SER A 492 -5.95 -21.84 12.56
N ASP A 493 -6.38 -22.97 11.98
CA ASP A 493 -6.83 -23.00 10.58
C ASP A 493 -8.13 -22.18 10.39
N PHE A 494 -9.04 -22.23 11.37
CA PHE A 494 -10.18 -21.30 11.37
C PHE A 494 -9.72 -19.84 11.43
N GLY A 495 -8.69 -19.52 12.21
CA GLY A 495 -8.11 -18.17 12.30
C GLY A 495 -7.58 -17.68 10.95
N ARG A 496 -6.87 -18.53 10.21
CA ARG A 496 -6.43 -18.26 8.84
C ARG A 496 -7.64 -17.96 7.92
N LEU A 497 -8.66 -18.82 7.96
CA LEU A 497 -9.88 -18.60 7.18
C LEU A 497 -10.63 -17.35 7.59
N ALA A 498 -10.66 -16.99 8.88
CA ALA A 498 -11.30 -15.76 9.35
C ALA A 498 -10.58 -14.50 8.82
N MET A 499 -9.25 -14.53 8.74
CA MET A 499 -8.48 -13.46 8.14
C MET A 499 -8.69 -13.38 6.62
N GLU A 500 -8.75 -14.50 5.93
CA GLU A 500 -9.07 -14.57 4.50
C GLU A 500 -10.50 -14.07 4.21
N LEU A 501 -11.48 -14.51 5.01
CA LEU A 501 -12.89 -14.11 4.92
C LEU A 501 -13.06 -12.59 5.06
N TRP A 502 -12.36 -11.99 6.02
CA TRP A 502 -12.35 -10.55 6.21
C TRP A 502 -11.93 -9.81 4.93
N ARG A 503 -10.94 -10.34 4.19
CA ARG A 503 -10.46 -9.78 2.93
C ARG A 503 -11.41 -10.09 1.76
N ALA A 504 -12.10 -11.23 1.77
CA ALA A 504 -13.14 -11.55 0.79
C ALA A 504 -14.35 -10.60 0.94
N CYS A 505 -14.82 -10.36 2.17
CA CYS A 505 -15.88 -9.40 2.45
C CYS A 505 -15.53 -7.96 1.99
N ARG A 506 -14.24 -7.58 1.97
CA ARG A 506 -13.82 -6.28 1.43
C ARG A 506 -14.20 -6.11 -0.04
N LEU A 507 -14.09 -7.17 -0.86
CA LEU A 507 -14.48 -7.13 -2.27
C LEU A 507 -15.97 -6.79 -2.42
N VAL A 508 -16.81 -7.41 -1.59
CA VAL A 508 -18.26 -7.25 -1.64
C VAL A 508 -18.67 -5.86 -1.13
N VAL A 509 -18.12 -5.44 0.01
CA VAL A 509 -18.56 -4.20 0.67
C VAL A 509 -18.03 -2.95 -0.05
N ASP A 510 -16.77 -2.97 -0.50
CA ASP A 510 -16.19 -1.83 -1.24
C ASP A 510 -16.98 -1.57 -2.54
N THR A 511 -17.21 -2.62 -3.35
CA THR A 511 -18.02 -2.53 -4.57
C THR A 511 -19.50 -2.28 -4.27
N GLY A 512 -20.01 -2.84 -3.18
CA GLY A 512 -21.37 -2.55 -2.68
C GLY A 512 -21.59 -1.06 -2.45
N ILE A 513 -20.69 -0.42 -1.73
CA ILE A 513 -20.77 1.02 -1.40
C ILE A 513 -20.57 1.88 -2.66
N HIS A 514 -19.52 1.62 -3.44
CA HIS A 514 -19.10 2.54 -4.50
C HIS A 514 -19.76 2.32 -5.85
N ALA A 515 -20.23 1.11 -6.15
CA ALA A 515 -20.94 0.79 -7.40
C ALA A 515 -22.42 0.48 -7.18
N ASN A 516 -22.78 -0.25 -6.12
CA ASN A 516 -24.16 -0.71 -5.90
C ASN A 516 -24.96 0.17 -4.93
N LYS A 517 -24.40 1.33 -4.55
CA LYS A 517 -25.06 2.35 -3.71
C LYS A 517 -25.46 1.86 -2.30
N TRP A 518 -24.72 0.91 -1.76
CA TRP A 518 -24.92 0.51 -0.37
C TRP A 518 -24.62 1.67 0.57
N THR A 519 -25.40 1.75 1.62
CA THR A 519 -25.16 2.65 2.74
C THR A 519 -24.04 2.11 3.63
N ARG A 520 -23.50 2.97 4.46
CA ARG A 520 -22.54 2.60 5.51
C ARG A 520 -23.10 1.48 6.39
N GLU A 521 -24.37 1.56 6.79
CA GLU A 521 -25.06 0.61 7.64
C GLU A 521 -25.22 -0.77 6.97
N GLU A 522 -25.55 -0.81 5.68
CA GLU A 522 -25.60 -2.06 4.90
C GLU A 522 -24.23 -2.74 4.82
N GLY A 523 -23.17 -1.96 4.62
CA GLY A 523 -21.79 -2.47 4.66
C GLY A 523 -21.42 -3.04 6.04
N ILE A 524 -21.75 -2.35 7.13
CA ILE A 524 -21.51 -2.82 8.50
C ILE A 524 -22.27 -4.12 8.75
N LYS A 525 -23.56 -4.15 8.38
CA LYS A 525 -24.39 -5.35 8.53
C LYS A 525 -23.81 -6.53 7.77
N TYR A 526 -23.33 -6.33 6.53
CA TYR A 526 -22.71 -7.41 5.76
C TYR A 526 -21.52 -8.03 6.49
N TYR A 527 -20.63 -7.21 7.09
CA TYR A 527 -19.51 -7.73 7.87
C TYR A 527 -19.96 -8.49 9.13
N THR A 528 -20.90 -7.92 9.88
CA THR A 528 -21.37 -8.54 11.14
C THR A 528 -22.11 -9.85 10.91
N ASP A 529 -22.82 -9.97 9.80
CA ASP A 529 -23.54 -11.18 9.43
C ASP A 529 -22.61 -12.29 8.92
N ASN A 530 -21.49 -11.94 8.31
CA ASN A 530 -20.65 -12.88 7.57
C ASN A 530 -19.30 -13.20 8.23
N THR A 531 -18.90 -12.49 9.29
CA THR A 531 -17.55 -12.66 9.89
C THR A 531 -17.59 -12.78 11.41
N PRO A 532 -16.57 -13.41 12.03
CA PRO A 532 -16.44 -13.46 13.48
C PRO A 532 -15.94 -12.15 14.12
N ASN A 533 -15.77 -11.08 13.35
CA ASN A 533 -15.20 -9.82 13.84
C ASN A 533 -16.20 -9.03 14.71
N ALA A 534 -15.67 -8.17 15.59
CA ALA A 534 -16.50 -7.27 16.37
C ALA A 534 -17.14 -6.18 15.50
N GLU A 535 -18.34 -5.72 15.85
CA GLU A 535 -19.03 -4.64 15.14
C GLU A 535 -18.20 -3.35 15.06
N ALA A 536 -17.44 -3.04 16.11
CA ALA A 536 -16.54 -1.88 16.12
C ALA A 536 -15.44 -1.98 15.03
N ASP A 537 -14.95 -3.19 14.72
CA ASP A 537 -14.00 -3.41 13.64
C ASP A 537 -14.70 -3.26 12.26
N ALA A 538 -15.94 -3.78 12.14
CA ALA A 538 -16.75 -3.63 10.94
C ALA A 538 -17.03 -2.15 10.63
N ILE A 539 -17.39 -1.35 11.62
CA ILE A 539 -17.58 0.11 11.50
C ILE A 539 -16.31 0.78 10.96
N LYS A 540 -15.16 0.54 11.60
CA LYS A 540 -13.88 1.12 11.17
C LYS A 540 -13.51 0.73 9.73
N MET A 541 -13.79 -0.53 9.36
CA MET A 541 -13.48 -1.05 8.04
C MET A 541 -14.36 -0.43 6.96
N VAL A 542 -15.66 -0.35 7.17
CA VAL A 542 -16.61 0.28 6.24
C VAL A 542 -16.28 1.77 6.06
N GLU A 543 -16.02 2.47 7.14
CA GLU A 543 -15.61 3.88 7.09
C GLU A 543 -14.28 4.10 6.35
N ARG A 544 -13.36 3.13 6.40
CA ARG A 544 -12.16 3.13 5.57
C ARG A 544 -12.50 2.97 4.08
N HIS A 545 -13.39 2.02 3.72
CA HIS A 545 -13.80 1.85 2.33
C HIS A 545 -14.36 3.14 1.75
N ILE A 546 -15.25 3.79 2.50
CA ILE A 546 -15.92 5.02 2.06
C ILE A 546 -14.92 6.13 1.70
N VAL A 547 -13.84 6.29 2.46
CA VAL A 547 -12.86 7.36 2.22
C VAL A 547 -11.67 6.94 1.36
N MET A 548 -11.55 5.65 1.04
CA MET A 548 -10.47 5.07 0.22
C MET A 548 -11.05 4.10 -0.84
N PRO A 549 -11.82 4.60 -1.82
CA PRO A 549 -12.49 3.77 -2.81
C PRO A 549 -11.52 2.81 -3.52
N GLY A 550 -11.89 1.54 -3.59
CA GLY A 550 -11.14 0.49 -4.27
C GLY A 550 -9.95 -0.08 -3.50
N GLN A 551 -9.37 0.66 -2.52
CA GLN A 551 -8.12 0.24 -1.86
C GLN A 551 -8.23 -1.15 -1.21
N ALA A 552 -9.35 -1.46 -0.61
CA ALA A 552 -9.56 -2.70 0.12
C ALA A 552 -9.64 -3.95 -0.77
N THR A 553 -9.89 -3.79 -2.08
CA THR A 553 -10.01 -4.92 -3.02
C THR A 553 -8.67 -5.57 -3.37
N ALA A 554 -7.57 -4.83 -3.22
CA ALA A 554 -6.23 -5.26 -3.58
C ALA A 554 -5.81 -6.61 -2.95
N TYR A 555 -6.09 -6.79 -1.68
CA TYR A 555 -5.66 -7.93 -0.86
C TYR A 555 -6.07 -9.27 -1.47
N LYS A 556 -7.37 -9.45 -1.62
CA LYS A 556 -7.92 -10.73 -2.07
C LYS A 556 -7.71 -10.94 -3.58
N ILE A 557 -7.83 -9.89 -4.40
CA ILE A 557 -7.54 -9.98 -5.84
C ILE A 557 -6.07 -10.36 -6.07
N GLY A 558 -5.15 -9.75 -5.31
CA GLY A 558 -3.73 -10.10 -5.39
C GLY A 558 -3.44 -11.55 -5.02
N MET A 559 -4.01 -12.04 -3.92
CA MET A 559 -3.88 -13.45 -3.52
C MET A 559 -4.41 -14.40 -4.60
N ILE A 560 -5.62 -14.15 -5.10
CA ILE A 560 -6.26 -14.98 -6.14
C ILE A 560 -5.33 -15.05 -7.36
N LYS A 561 -4.81 -13.91 -7.83
CA LYS A 561 -3.93 -13.87 -9.00
C LYS A 561 -2.64 -14.66 -8.79
N ILE A 562 -2.00 -14.53 -7.63
CA ILE A 562 -0.77 -15.29 -7.31
C ILE A 562 -1.08 -16.80 -7.31
N ILE A 563 -2.21 -17.22 -6.73
CA ILE A 563 -2.64 -18.63 -6.75
C ILE A 563 -2.92 -19.10 -8.17
N GLU A 564 -3.65 -18.33 -8.98
CA GLU A 564 -3.93 -18.65 -10.39
C GLU A 564 -2.63 -18.86 -11.19
N LEU A 565 -1.67 -17.97 -11.04
CA LEU A 565 -0.38 -18.06 -11.72
C LEU A 565 0.42 -19.29 -11.27
N ARG A 566 0.38 -19.60 -9.97
CA ARG A 566 0.99 -20.82 -9.44
C ARG A 566 0.37 -22.07 -10.02
N GLU A 567 -0.94 -22.17 -10.01
CA GLU A 567 -1.65 -23.36 -10.54
C GLU A 567 -1.50 -23.48 -12.08
N LYS A 568 -1.44 -22.34 -12.80
CA LYS A 568 -1.09 -22.30 -14.23
C LYS A 568 0.30 -22.91 -14.46
N ALA A 569 1.31 -22.46 -13.71
CA ALA A 569 2.67 -22.97 -13.83
C ALA A 569 2.75 -24.47 -13.47
N LYS A 570 2.12 -24.87 -12.39
CA LYS A 570 2.05 -26.28 -11.93
C LYS A 570 1.38 -27.17 -12.96
N LYS A 571 0.28 -26.74 -13.56
CA LYS A 571 -0.47 -27.50 -14.58
C LYS A 571 0.37 -27.68 -15.86
N VAL A 572 1.09 -26.64 -16.32
CA VAL A 572 1.85 -26.71 -17.58
C VAL A 572 3.17 -27.45 -17.39
N LEU A 573 3.88 -27.22 -16.31
CA LEU A 573 5.20 -27.82 -16.06
C LEU A 573 5.14 -29.25 -15.50
N GLY A 574 4.02 -29.66 -14.88
CA GLY A 574 3.88 -31.00 -14.29
C GLY A 574 4.99 -31.30 -13.29
N GLU A 575 5.74 -32.38 -13.51
CA GLU A 575 6.85 -32.82 -12.65
C GLU A 575 8.06 -31.84 -12.65
N LYS A 576 8.18 -30.96 -13.64
CA LYS A 576 9.22 -29.94 -13.69
C LYS A 576 8.90 -28.74 -12.80
N PHE A 577 7.68 -28.63 -12.25
CA PHE A 577 7.29 -27.52 -11.38
C PHE A 577 8.06 -27.56 -10.06
N ASP A 578 8.74 -26.47 -9.74
CA ASP A 578 9.39 -26.25 -8.44
C ASP A 578 8.81 -24.97 -7.82
N ILE A 579 8.10 -25.11 -6.71
CA ILE A 579 7.48 -24.00 -5.98
C ILE A 579 8.51 -22.91 -5.60
N ARG A 580 9.75 -23.30 -5.31
CA ARG A 580 10.82 -22.38 -4.92
C ARG A 580 11.22 -21.47 -6.07
N LYS A 581 11.30 -22.04 -7.29
CA LYS A 581 11.57 -21.26 -8.52
C LYS A 581 10.41 -20.33 -8.85
N PHE A 582 9.17 -20.79 -8.67
CA PHE A 582 8.00 -19.92 -8.84
C PHE A 582 8.05 -18.75 -7.86
N HIS A 583 8.36 -18.98 -6.59
CA HIS A 583 8.49 -17.91 -5.61
C HIS A 583 9.64 -16.95 -5.93
N ASP A 584 10.76 -17.44 -6.48
CA ASP A 584 11.83 -16.57 -6.96
C ASP A 584 11.37 -15.66 -8.10
N VAL A 585 10.57 -16.16 -9.05
CA VAL A 585 9.98 -15.33 -10.12
C VAL A 585 9.12 -14.22 -9.51
N VAL A 586 8.34 -14.53 -8.49
CA VAL A 586 7.50 -13.53 -7.82
C VAL A 586 8.35 -12.50 -7.09
N LEU A 587 9.33 -12.91 -6.26
CA LEU A 587 9.98 -12.05 -5.26
C LEU A 587 11.23 -11.31 -5.77
N THR A 588 11.97 -11.87 -6.74
CA THR A 588 13.30 -11.34 -7.11
C THR A 588 13.26 -10.27 -8.21
N ASN A 589 12.07 -9.83 -8.61
CA ASN A 589 11.88 -8.75 -9.58
C ASN A 589 11.46 -7.42 -8.94
N GLY A 590 11.35 -7.35 -7.61
CA GLY A 590 10.75 -6.23 -6.88
C GLY A 590 9.22 -6.23 -6.98
N PRO A 591 8.53 -5.25 -6.37
CA PRO A 591 7.08 -5.14 -6.48
C PRO A 591 6.62 -4.86 -7.92
N LEU A 592 5.58 -5.54 -8.36
CA LEU A 592 5.10 -5.51 -9.75
C LEU A 592 3.57 -5.34 -9.82
N PRO A 593 3.04 -4.73 -10.88
CA PRO A 593 1.65 -4.91 -11.28
C PRO A 593 1.37 -6.38 -11.60
N LEU A 594 0.16 -6.85 -11.33
CA LEU A 594 -0.20 -8.27 -11.49
C LEU A 594 -0.18 -8.74 -12.96
N ASP A 595 -0.45 -7.86 -13.91
CA ASP A 595 -0.34 -8.13 -15.35
C ASP A 595 1.13 -8.35 -15.79
N ILE A 596 2.04 -7.55 -15.26
CA ILE A 596 3.48 -7.72 -15.51
C ILE A 596 4.00 -8.97 -14.80
N LEU A 597 3.53 -9.27 -13.59
CA LEU A 597 3.86 -10.52 -12.90
C LEU A 597 3.41 -11.74 -13.72
N GLU A 598 2.22 -11.70 -14.34
CA GLU A 598 1.74 -12.77 -15.21
C GLU A 598 2.69 -12.99 -16.38
N ASN A 599 3.13 -11.93 -17.06
CA ASN A 599 4.09 -12.04 -18.17
C ASN A 599 5.40 -12.74 -17.72
N LEU A 600 5.93 -12.39 -16.55
CA LEU A 600 7.14 -13.02 -16.02
C LEU A 600 6.95 -14.50 -15.69
N VAL A 601 5.78 -14.88 -15.17
CA VAL A 601 5.44 -16.29 -14.94
C VAL A 601 5.28 -17.05 -16.25
N ASP A 602 4.71 -16.44 -17.28
CA ASP A 602 4.61 -17.05 -18.62
C ASP A 602 5.98 -17.26 -19.26
N GLU A 603 6.89 -16.29 -19.12
CA GLU A 603 8.28 -16.45 -19.55
C GLU A 603 8.99 -17.58 -18.78
N TYR A 604 8.77 -17.68 -17.45
CA TYR A 604 9.31 -18.77 -16.64
C TYR A 604 8.80 -20.13 -17.15
N ILE A 605 7.48 -20.26 -17.36
CA ILE A 605 6.87 -21.49 -17.89
C ILE A 605 7.51 -21.84 -19.25
N ALA A 606 7.61 -20.89 -20.16
CA ALA A 606 8.21 -21.12 -21.49
C ALA A 606 9.68 -21.54 -21.41
N SER A 607 10.45 -21.01 -20.46
CA SER A 607 11.87 -21.35 -20.27
C SER A 607 12.12 -22.75 -19.71
N MET A 608 11.10 -23.34 -19.04
CA MET A 608 11.18 -24.65 -18.40
C MET A 608 10.46 -25.76 -19.19
N SER A 609 9.61 -25.37 -20.17
CA SER A 609 8.91 -26.31 -21.05
C SER A 609 9.84 -26.91 -22.08
#